data_cd308d2ade9776e8851cd79765f89b34
#
_entry.id   cd308d2ade9776e8851cd79765f89b34
#
_cell.length_a   1.000
_cell.length_b   1.000
_cell.length_c   1.000
_cell.angle_alpha   90.00
_cell.angle_beta   90.00
_cell.angle_gamma   90.00
#
_symmetry.space_group_name_H-M   'P 1'
#
loop_
_entity.id
_entity.type
_entity.pdbx_description
1 polymer ?
#
loop_
_entity_poly.entity_id
_entity_poly.type
_entity_poly.pdbx_seq_one_letter_code
_entity_poly.pdbx_strand_id
1 'polypeptide(L)'
;MLLKNLTLLEGFKIKIIDFQKYLREYDQTSGLYPKELMQIGEKYHQKEYLSRDELYQLAHLNSTRSSYHVKKNPARRVEKVTEAAYQIYDDFCRLTLYTGLMGIGIPTASAILTALDPERHCVIDTRVWATLYNLNYFDREKENFKADDYLKIIKIVRKMAAETEFTAAEIGYALFAYDVVHREGNLHQH
;
A
#
# COMPACT_ATOMS: atom_id res chain seq x y z
N MET A 1 -1.55 -20.83 22.66
CA MET A 1 -1.35 -20.13 23.92
C MET A 1 -0.33 -19.03 23.70
N LEU A 2 -0.74 -17.91 23.07
CA LEU A 2 0.07 -16.68 22.92
C LEU A 2 -0.87 -15.49 22.69
N LEU A 3 -1.63 -15.18 23.73
CA LEU A 3 -2.32 -13.89 23.93
C LEU A 3 -1.53 -13.16 25.00
N LYS A 4 -0.42 -12.54 24.66
CA LYS A 4 0.27 -11.56 25.50
C LYS A 4 1.11 -10.69 24.58
N ASN A 5 0.62 -9.50 24.30
CA ASN A 5 1.33 -8.24 24.52
C ASN A 5 0.44 -7.12 24.00
N LEU A 6 -0.38 -6.60 24.90
CA LEU A 6 -1.05 -5.33 24.74
C LEU A 6 -0.15 -4.27 25.36
N THR A 7 0.63 -3.57 24.57
CA THR A 7 1.41 -2.44 25.05
C THR A 7 0.59 -1.17 24.88
N LEU A 8 0.34 -0.50 26.00
CA LEU A 8 -0.32 0.81 26.08
C LEU A 8 0.71 1.88 25.70
N LEU A 9 0.54 2.50 24.53
CA LEU A 9 1.12 3.80 24.24
C LEU A 9 0.00 4.75 23.83
N GLU A 10 -0.22 5.80 24.63
CA GLU A 10 -1.18 6.89 24.44
C GLU A 10 -2.66 6.49 24.26
N GLY A 11 -3.19 5.64 25.13
CA GLY A 11 -4.63 5.39 25.25
C GLY A 11 -5.27 4.54 24.13
N PHE A 12 -4.55 4.12 23.11
CA PHE A 12 -5.04 3.26 22.03
C PHE A 12 -4.47 1.85 22.14
N LYS A 13 -5.36 0.90 22.42
CA LYS A 13 -5.06 -0.54 22.42
C LYS A 13 -4.98 -1.01 20.96
N ILE A 14 -3.77 -1.30 20.43
CA ILE A 14 -3.62 -1.85 19.09
C ILE A 14 -4.22 -3.25 19.06
N LYS A 15 -5.21 -3.47 18.19
CA LYS A 15 -5.75 -4.80 17.91
C LYS A 15 -4.86 -5.42 16.84
N ILE A 16 -4.06 -6.40 17.24
CA ILE A 16 -3.19 -7.16 16.35
C ILE A 16 -3.94 -8.41 15.89
N ILE A 17 -3.98 -8.63 14.58
CA ILE A 17 -4.40 -9.89 13.97
C ILE A 17 -3.20 -10.85 13.88
N ASP A 18 -3.43 -12.10 13.54
CA ASP A 18 -2.34 -13.04 13.26
C ASP A 18 -1.75 -12.75 11.87
N PHE A 19 -0.80 -11.80 11.80
CA PHE A 19 -0.18 -11.38 10.54
C PHE A 19 0.47 -12.53 9.80
N GLN A 20 1.15 -13.45 10.50
CA GLN A 20 1.81 -14.58 9.85
C GLN A 20 0.82 -15.53 9.15
N LYS A 21 -0.36 -15.74 9.76
CA LYS A 21 -1.44 -16.52 9.15
C LYS A 21 -1.91 -15.85 7.86
N TYR A 22 -2.26 -14.56 7.93
CA TYR A 22 -2.85 -13.86 6.79
C TYR A 22 -1.84 -13.55 5.68
N LEU A 23 -0.55 -13.43 5.98
CA LEU A 23 0.49 -13.38 4.94
C LEU A 23 0.55 -14.69 4.12
N ARG A 24 0.43 -15.84 4.78
CA ARG A 24 0.34 -17.13 4.06
C ARG A 24 -0.90 -17.20 3.16
N GLU A 25 -2.04 -16.72 3.64
CA GLU A 25 -3.27 -16.62 2.82
C GLU A 25 -3.08 -15.65 1.63
N TYR A 26 -2.41 -14.52 1.84
CA TYR A 26 -2.09 -13.58 0.77
C TYR A 26 -1.20 -14.20 -0.30
N ASP A 27 -0.14 -14.91 0.07
CA ASP A 27 0.77 -15.58 -0.86
C ASP A 27 0.05 -16.61 -1.73
N GLN A 28 -0.93 -17.34 -1.16
CA GLN A 28 -1.75 -18.30 -1.91
C GLN A 28 -2.67 -17.62 -2.93
N THR A 29 -3.16 -16.43 -2.64
CA THR A 29 -4.14 -15.71 -3.48
C THR A 29 -3.51 -14.77 -4.50
N SER A 30 -2.36 -14.16 -4.19
CA SER A 30 -1.74 -13.07 -4.97
C SER A 30 -0.53 -13.50 -5.79
N GLY A 31 0.03 -14.67 -5.54
CA GLY A 31 1.09 -15.28 -6.35
C GLY A 31 2.38 -14.46 -6.41
N LEU A 32 2.84 -14.12 -7.64
CA LEU A 32 4.12 -13.45 -7.87
C LEU A 32 4.12 -11.93 -7.65
N TYR A 33 2.97 -11.33 -7.38
CA TYR A 33 2.80 -9.88 -7.28
C TYR A 33 3.84 -9.17 -6.38
N PRO A 34 4.09 -9.61 -5.13
CA PRO A 34 5.07 -8.93 -4.28
C PRO A 34 6.50 -9.02 -4.82
N LYS A 35 6.89 -10.14 -5.42
CA LYS A 35 8.25 -10.36 -5.94
C LYS A 35 8.57 -9.47 -7.13
N GLU A 36 7.62 -9.32 -8.06
CA GLU A 36 7.77 -8.44 -9.22
C GLU A 36 7.89 -6.98 -8.80
N LEU A 37 7.09 -6.54 -7.81
CA LEU A 37 7.18 -5.20 -7.25
C LEU A 37 8.55 -4.92 -6.61
N MET A 38 9.09 -5.86 -5.83
CA MET A 38 10.39 -5.72 -5.17
C MET A 38 11.53 -5.57 -6.20
N GLN A 39 11.54 -6.34 -7.28
CA GLN A 39 12.57 -6.23 -8.34
C GLN A 39 12.59 -4.85 -9.00
N ILE A 40 11.42 -4.23 -9.20
CA ILE A 40 11.36 -2.86 -9.73
C ILE A 40 11.84 -1.86 -8.67
N GLY A 41 11.51 -2.07 -7.41
CA GLY A 41 11.99 -1.26 -6.29
C GLY A 41 13.53 -1.24 -6.19
N GLU A 42 14.17 -2.40 -6.28
CA GLU A 42 15.64 -2.51 -6.28
C GLU A 42 16.28 -1.70 -7.42
N LYS A 43 15.75 -1.80 -8.63
CA LYS A 43 16.23 -1.01 -9.78
C LYS A 43 16.03 0.49 -9.59
N TYR A 44 14.94 0.89 -8.97
CA TYR A 44 14.68 2.29 -8.65
C TYR A 44 15.72 2.88 -7.71
N HIS A 45 16.08 2.15 -6.65
CA HIS A 45 17.11 2.61 -5.71
C HIS A 45 18.49 2.76 -6.34
N GLN A 46 18.78 2.03 -7.40
CA GLN A 46 20.06 2.15 -8.11
C GLN A 46 20.15 3.42 -8.97
N LYS A 47 19.05 3.88 -9.54
CA LYS A 47 19.03 5.00 -10.49
C LYS A 47 18.22 6.22 -10.04
N GLU A 48 17.52 6.13 -8.91
CA GLU A 48 16.76 7.18 -8.24
C GLU A 48 15.57 7.73 -9.03
N TYR A 49 15.17 7.09 -10.14
CA TYR A 49 13.98 7.41 -10.92
C TYR A 49 13.37 6.17 -11.57
N LEU A 50 12.10 6.27 -11.96
CA LEU A 50 11.43 5.26 -12.77
C LEU A 50 11.36 5.71 -14.23
N SER A 51 11.65 4.81 -15.15
CA SER A 51 11.26 4.98 -16.53
C SER A 51 9.74 4.87 -16.68
N ARG A 52 9.19 5.37 -17.79
CA ARG A 52 7.76 5.26 -18.06
C ARG A 52 7.27 3.80 -18.11
N ASP A 53 8.10 2.89 -18.59
CA ASP A 53 7.72 1.48 -18.70
C ASP A 53 7.73 0.79 -17.33
N GLU A 54 8.66 1.09 -16.44
CA GLU A 54 8.66 0.61 -15.06
C GLU A 54 7.47 1.17 -14.28
N LEU A 55 7.17 2.46 -14.40
CA LEU A 55 5.98 3.04 -13.80
C LEU A 55 4.70 2.38 -14.32
N TYR A 56 4.65 2.09 -15.63
CA TYR A 56 3.53 1.35 -16.22
C TYR A 56 3.40 -0.05 -15.63
N GLN A 57 4.50 -0.79 -15.47
CA GLN A 57 4.49 -2.13 -14.88
C GLN A 57 3.94 -2.10 -13.45
N LEU A 58 4.43 -1.19 -12.60
CA LEU A 58 3.93 -1.01 -11.22
C LEU A 58 2.44 -0.67 -11.20
N ALA A 59 2.01 0.27 -12.04
CA ALA A 59 0.61 0.65 -12.13
C ALA A 59 -0.27 -0.49 -12.64
N HIS A 60 0.22 -1.30 -13.58
CA HIS A 60 -0.51 -2.42 -14.19
C HIS A 60 -0.71 -3.57 -13.19
N LEU A 61 0.29 -3.88 -12.39
CA LEU A 61 0.18 -4.87 -11.32
C LEU A 61 -0.89 -4.49 -10.30
N ASN A 62 -1.04 -3.19 -10.00
CA ASN A 62 -2.07 -2.73 -9.06
C ASN A 62 -3.45 -2.56 -9.73
N SER A 63 -3.51 -2.07 -10.97
CA SER A 63 -4.76 -1.78 -11.67
C SER A 63 -4.60 -1.86 -13.19
N THR A 64 -5.10 -2.93 -13.78
CA THR A 64 -5.10 -3.11 -15.24
C THR A 64 -5.99 -2.06 -15.94
N ARG A 65 -7.06 -1.59 -15.30
CA ARG A 65 -8.07 -0.69 -15.88
C ARG A 65 -7.53 0.69 -16.22
N SER A 66 -6.73 1.29 -15.33
CA SER A 66 -6.24 2.68 -15.48
C SER A 66 -4.80 2.78 -15.95
N SER A 67 -4.02 1.71 -15.85
CA SER A 67 -2.58 1.71 -16.10
C SER A 67 -2.19 2.15 -17.52
N TYR A 68 -3.01 1.87 -18.53
CA TYR A 68 -2.71 2.28 -19.91
C TYR A 68 -2.58 3.81 -20.07
N HIS A 69 -3.20 4.61 -19.19
CA HIS A 69 -3.04 6.06 -19.18
C HIS A 69 -1.62 6.49 -18.80
N VAL A 70 -0.88 5.66 -18.05
CA VAL A 70 0.52 5.94 -17.69
C VAL A 70 1.37 6.17 -18.93
N LYS A 71 1.15 5.38 -19.99
CA LYS A 71 1.88 5.49 -21.26
C LYS A 71 1.67 6.82 -21.99
N LYS A 72 0.63 7.58 -21.64
CA LYS A 72 0.36 8.93 -22.20
C LYS A 72 1.23 10.02 -21.58
N ASN A 73 1.90 9.74 -20.45
CA ASN A 73 2.85 10.69 -19.88
C ASN A 73 4.12 10.75 -20.75
N PRO A 74 4.68 11.95 -21.02
CA PRO A 74 6.01 12.05 -21.61
C PRO A 74 7.05 11.34 -20.74
N ALA A 75 7.95 10.54 -21.32
CA ALA A 75 8.95 9.76 -20.56
C ALA A 75 9.77 10.64 -19.62
N ARG A 76 10.29 11.79 -20.11
CA ARG A 76 11.05 12.75 -19.32
C ARG A 76 10.25 13.31 -18.12
N ARG A 77 8.92 13.46 -18.25
CA ARG A 77 8.08 13.90 -17.12
C ARG A 77 8.03 12.83 -16.04
N VAL A 78 7.88 11.57 -16.41
CA VAL A 78 7.88 10.45 -15.48
C VAL A 78 9.19 10.39 -14.71
N GLU A 79 10.33 10.43 -15.42
CA GLU A 79 11.67 10.44 -14.82
C GLU A 79 11.81 11.58 -13.80
N LYS A 80 11.47 12.81 -14.20
CA LYS A 80 11.60 13.99 -13.33
C LYS A 80 10.68 13.97 -12.12
N VAL A 81 9.44 13.50 -12.27
CA VAL A 81 8.49 13.40 -11.13
C VAL A 81 8.94 12.32 -10.15
N THR A 82 9.39 11.17 -10.66
CA THR A 82 9.82 10.05 -9.79
C THR A 82 11.18 10.30 -9.17
N GLU A 83 12.10 11.01 -9.84
CA GLU A 83 13.35 11.53 -9.28
C GLU A 83 13.07 12.53 -8.13
N ALA A 84 12.17 13.48 -8.34
CA ALA A 84 11.76 14.42 -7.29
C ALA A 84 11.12 13.71 -6.09
N ALA A 85 10.27 12.70 -6.35
CA ALA A 85 9.66 11.90 -5.30
C ALA A 85 10.67 11.09 -4.50
N TYR A 86 11.77 10.65 -5.12
CA TYR A 86 12.87 9.96 -4.43
C TYR A 86 13.52 10.84 -3.37
N GLN A 87 13.76 12.11 -3.71
CA GLN A 87 14.43 13.08 -2.83
C GLN A 87 13.56 13.61 -1.69
N ILE A 88 12.23 13.47 -1.78
CA ILE A 88 11.30 13.99 -0.78
C ILE A 88 11.02 12.93 0.28
N TYR A 89 11.17 13.30 1.55
CA TYR A 89 10.91 12.40 2.68
C TYR A 89 9.46 12.43 3.18
N ASP A 90 8.74 13.53 2.93
CA ASP A 90 7.35 13.71 3.35
C ASP A 90 6.39 12.81 2.55
N ASP A 91 5.61 11.98 3.25
CA ASP A 91 4.74 10.97 2.64
C ASP A 91 3.60 11.59 1.80
N PHE A 92 3.05 12.74 2.25
CA PHE A 92 2.00 13.44 1.51
C PHE A 92 2.54 13.99 0.19
N CYS A 93 3.69 14.65 0.23
CA CYS A 93 4.34 15.22 -0.94
C CYS A 93 4.73 14.12 -1.93
N ARG A 94 5.35 13.02 -1.47
CA ARG A 94 5.70 11.87 -2.32
C ARG A 94 4.48 11.29 -3.01
N LEU A 95 3.43 10.99 -2.25
CA LEU A 95 2.18 10.44 -2.80
C LEU A 95 1.56 11.38 -3.83
N THR A 96 1.52 12.68 -3.53
CA THR A 96 0.90 13.70 -4.39
C THR A 96 1.66 13.86 -5.70
N LEU A 97 2.99 13.79 -5.69
CA LEU A 97 3.79 13.83 -6.92
C LEU A 97 3.40 12.70 -7.88
N TYR A 98 3.27 11.47 -7.40
CA TYR A 98 2.82 10.35 -8.23
C TYR A 98 1.43 10.56 -8.79
N THR A 99 0.49 11.10 -8.01
CA THR A 99 -0.89 11.35 -8.47
C THR A 99 -1.00 12.47 -9.53
N GLY A 100 0.03 13.28 -9.69
CA GLY A 100 0.16 14.25 -10.79
C GLY A 100 0.40 13.61 -12.16
N LEU A 101 0.71 12.31 -12.22
CA LEU A 101 0.89 11.57 -13.45
C LEU A 101 -0.43 10.93 -13.93
N MET A 102 -0.66 10.98 -15.25
CA MET A 102 -1.86 10.37 -15.84
C MET A 102 -1.92 8.87 -15.53
N GLY A 103 -3.06 8.37 -15.09
CA GLY A 103 -3.30 6.98 -14.76
C GLY A 103 -2.91 6.56 -13.35
N ILE A 104 -2.44 7.49 -12.52
CA ILE A 104 -2.04 7.23 -11.14
C ILE A 104 -3.03 7.89 -10.18
N GLY A 105 -3.88 7.09 -9.55
CA GLY A 105 -4.71 7.49 -8.40
C GLY A 105 -4.03 7.17 -7.07
N ILE A 106 -4.66 7.52 -5.97
CA ILE A 106 -4.13 7.28 -4.61
C ILE A 106 -3.78 5.79 -4.36
N PRO A 107 -4.64 4.80 -4.70
CA PRO A 107 -4.28 3.39 -4.52
C PRO A 107 -3.05 2.99 -5.32
N THR A 108 -2.96 3.42 -6.59
CA THR A 108 -1.80 3.11 -7.44
C THR A 108 -0.52 3.80 -6.94
N ALA A 109 -0.62 5.06 -6.51
CA ALA A 109 0.52 5.78 -5.91
C ALA A 109 1.01 5.09 -4.64
N SER A 110 0.10 4.61 -3.77
CA SER A 110 0.47 3.86 -2.58
C SER A 110 1.15 2.53 -2.90
N ALA A 111 0.67 1.81 -3.94
CA ALA A 111 1.31 0.58 -4.41
C ALA A 111 2.74 0.83 -4.94
N ILE A 112 2.94 1.93 -5.66
CA ILE A 112 4.27 2.36 -6.10
C ILE A 112 5.17 2.62 -4.88
N LEU A 113 4.71 3.41 -3.91
CA LEU A 113 5.48 3.67 -2.68
C LEU A 113 5.79 2.39 -1.90
N THR A 114 4.84 1.45 -1.83
CA THR A 114 5.04 0.14 -1.19
C THR A 114 6.13 -0.68 -1.89
N ALA A 115 6.14 -0.68 -3.23
CA ALA A 115 7.17 -1.38 -4.00
C ALA A 115 8.56 -0.75 -3.82
N LEU A 116 8.63 0.57 -3.65
CA LEU A 116 9.89 1.30 -3.53
C LEU A 116 10.45 1.32 -2.11
N ASP A 117 9.59 1.25 -1.10
CA ASP A 117 9.99 1.31 0.32
C ASP A 117 8.99 0.48 1.17
N PRO A 118 9.07 -0.87 1.10
CA PRO A 118 8.14 -1.77 1.78
C PRO A 118 8.21 -1.68 3.30
N GLU A 119 9.33 -1.24 3.85
CA GLU A 119 9.50 -1.04 5.30
C GLU A 119 8.56 0.06 5.83
N ARG A 120 8.29 1.07 5.00
CA ARG A 120 7.57 2.27 5.43
C ARG A 120 6.18 2.43 4.84
N HIS A 121 5.87 1.74 3.74
CA HIS A 121 4.64 1.94 2.99
C HIS A 121 3.81 0.66 2.83
N CYS A 122 2.50 0.83 2.73
CA CYS A 122 1.55 -0.24 2.39
C CYS A 122 0.56 0.26 1.34
N VAL A 123 -0.06 -0.66 0.63
CA VAL A 123 -1.11 -0.34 -0.34
C VAL A 123 -2.38 0.09 0.40
N ILE A 124 -3.00 1.21 -0.04
CA ILE A 124 -4.37 1.54 0.35
C ILE A 124 -5.34 1.01 -0.70
N ASP A 125 -6.30 0.22 -0.24
CA ASP A 125 -7.46 -0.20 -1.00
C ASP A 125 -8.69 -0.38 -0.11
N THR A 126 -9.82 -0.75 -0.71
CA THR A 126 -11.07 -0.92 0.01
C THR A 126 -11.03 -2.04 1.04
N ARG A 127 -10.26 -3.11 0.80
CA ARG A 127 -10.12 -4.25 1.72
C ARG A 127 -9.28 -3.90 2.94
N VAL A 128 -8.15 -3.24 2.74
CA VAL A 128 -7.30 -2.75 3.84
C VAL A 128 -8.08 -1.76 4.71
N TRP A 129 -8.82 -0.84 4.08
CA TRP A 129 -9.68 0.10 4.82
C TRP A 129 -10.76 -0.63 5.61
N ALA A 130 -11.47 -1.58 4.98
CA ALA A 130 -12.54 -2.34 5.62
C ALA A 130 -12.03 -3.17 6.82
N THR A 131 -10.86 -3.80 6.70
CA THR A 131 -10.23 -4.48 7.84
C THR A 131 -9.96 -3.53 8.99
N LEU A 132 -9.38 -2.36 8.72
CA LEU A 132 -9.12 -1.36 9.76
C LEU A 132 -10.41 -0.80 10.37
N TYR A 133 -11.48 -0.65 9.56
CA TYR A 133 -12.81 -0.31 10.06
C TYR A 133 -13.36 -1.40 11.00
N ASN A 134 -13.31 -2.68 10.60
CA ASN A 134 -13.76 -3.80 11.42
C ASN A 134 -12.94 -3.97 12.72
N LEU A 135 -11.69 -3.54 12.71
CA LEU A 135 -10.84 -3.47 13.89
C LEU A 135 -11.08 -2.19 14.74
N ASN A 136 -12.05 -1.35 14.38
CA ASN A 136 -12.42 -0.08 15.03
C ASN A 136 -11.32 1.01 15.01
N TYR A 137 -10.47 1.05 13.97
CA TYR A 137 -9.57 2.16 13.73
C TYR A 137 -10.23 3.31 12.99
N PHE A 138 -11.31 3.03 12.26
CA PHE A 138 -12.12 4.00 11.53
C PHE A 138 -13.59 3.87 11.93
N ASP A 139 -14.34 4.94 11.80
CA ASP A 139 -15.75 5.08 12.16
C ASP A 139 -16.71 4.76 10.99
N ARG A 140 -16.19 4.59 9.77
CA ARG A 140 -16.97 4.28 8.57
C ARG A 140 -16.16 3.57 7.51
N GLU A 141 -16.85 2.80 6.67
CA GLU A 141 -16.28 2.25 5.44
C GLU A 141 -16.06 3.34 4.38
N LYS A 142 -15.12 3.08 3.45
CA LYS A 142 -14.74 4.02 2.40
C LYS A 142 -14.20 3.30 1.19
N GLU A 143 -14.55 3.79 -0.01
CA GLU A 143 -14.09 3.25 -1.29
C GLU A 143 -13.26 4.25 -2.10
N ASN A 144 -13.52 5.55 -1.92
CA ASN A 144 -12.81 6.61 -2.61
C ASN A 144 -11.84 7.30 -1.66
N PHE A 145 -10.54 7.23 -1.96
CA PHE A 145 -9.48 7.68 -1.07
C PHE A 145 -8.85 8.99 -1.51
N LYS A 146 -8.54 9.83 -0.51
CA LYS A 146 -7.72 11.03 -0.63
C LYS A 146 -6.34 10.77 -0.03
N ALA A 147 -5.38 11.67 -0.27
CA ALA A 147 -4.05 11.57 0.31
C ALA A 147 -4.07 11.49 1.85
N ASP A 148 -4.95 12.28 2.51
CA ASP A 148 -5.11 12.23 3.96
C ASP A 148 -5.58 10.86 4.49
N ASP A 149 -6.37 10.13 3.69
CA ASP A 149 -6.79 8.78 4.08
C ASP A 149 -5.62 7.82 4.08
N TYR A 150 -4.73 7.95 3.08
CA TYR A 150 -3.48 7.20 3.05
C TYR A 150 -2.61 7.49 4.27
N LEU A 151 -2.44 8.77 4.64
CA LEU A 151 -1.65 9.15 5.82
C LEU A 151 -2.22 8.57 7.12
N LYS A 152 -3.55 8.43 7.24
CA LYS A 152 -4.18 7.78 8.39
C LYS A 152 -3.82 6.29 8.44
N ILE A 153 -3.94 5.57 7.32
CA ILE A 153 -3.58 4.15 7.24
C ILE A 153 -2.11 3.96 7.58
N ILE A 154 -1.22 4.70 6.93
CA ILE A 154 0.21 4.48 7.10
C ILE A 154 0.68 4.77 8.53
N LYS A 155 0.06 5.72 9.22
CA LYS A 155 0.31 5.98 10.64
C LYS A 155 -0.05 4.78 11.51
N ILE A 156 -1.18 4.13 11.24
CA ILE A 156 -1.64 2.93 11.96
C ILE A 156 -0.71 1.76 11.66
N VAL A 157 -0.46 1.50 10.38
CA VAL A 157 0.35 0.38 9.91
C VAL A 157 1.79 0.48 10.44
N ARG A 158 2.40 1.66 10.43
CA ARG A 158 3.75 1.87 11.01
C ARG A 158 3.79 1.65 12.52
N LYS A 159 2.71 1.96 13.24
CA LYS A 159 2.62 1.59 14.66
C LYS A 159 2.56 0.08 14.84
N MET A 160 1.80 -0.64 14.00
CA MET A 160 1.77 -2.09 14.03
C MET A 160 3.15 -2.68 13.68
N ALA A 161 3.84 -2.13 12.67
CA ALA A 161 5.19 -2.54 12.29
C ALA A 161 6.20 -2.35 13.43
N ALA A 162 6.12 -1.25 14.16
CA ALA A 162 7.00 -0.97 15.30
C ALA A 162 6.79 -1.92 16.49
N GLU A 163 5.64 -2.58 16.58
CA GLU A 163 5.30 -3.54 17.65
C GLU A 163 5.45 -5.01 17.22
N THR A 164 5.85 -5.25 15.97
CA THR A 164 5.99 -6.58 15.39
C THR A 164 7.28 -6.67 14.59
N GLU A 165 7.60 -7.84 14.06
CA GLU A 165 8.74 -8.06 13.17
C GLU A 165 8.40 -7.87 11.67
N PHE A 166 7.17 -7.44 11.36
CA PHE A 166 6.68 -7.30 9.99
C PHE A 166 6.89 -5.89 9.46
N THR A 167 7.18 -5.80 8.16
CA THR A 167 7.24 -4.54 7.43
C THR A 167 5.85 -3.90 7.25
N ALA A 168 5.79 -2.62 6.94
CA ALA A 168 4.52 -1.95 6.64
C ALA A 168 3.78 -2.60 5.45
N ALA A 169 4.52 -3.04 4.43
CA ALA A 169 3.97 -3.75 3.28
C ALA A 169 3.33 -5.09 3.69
N GLU A 170 4.04 -5.92 4.46
CA GLU A 170 3.53 -7.21 4.95
C GLU A 170 2.27 -7.04 5.79
N ILE A 171 2.25 -6.05 6.68
CA ILE A 171 1.03 -5.73 7.45
C ILE A 171 -0.12 -5.35 6.50
N GLY A 172 0.13 -4.51 5.51
CA GLY A 172 -0.87 -4.16 4.49
C GLY A 172 -1.42 -5.38 3.76
N TYR A 173 -0.55 -6.30 3.34
CA TYR A 173 -0.94 -7.56 2.69
C TYR A 173 -1.75 -8.47 3.61
N ALA A 174 -1.37 -8.59 4.88
CA ALA A 174 -2.12 -9.36 5.86
C ALA A 174 -3.51 -8.76 6.15
N LEU A 175 -3.62 -7.43 6.24
CA LEU A 175 -4.91 -6.74 6.39
C LEU A 175 -5.82 -6.98 5.17
N PHE A 176 -5.26 -6.94 3.96
CA PHE A 176 -5.98 -7.29 2.74
C PHE A 176 -6.51 -8.72 2.79
N ALA A 177 -5.64 -9.69 3.10
CA ALA A 177 -6.01 -11.09 3.18
C ALA A 177 -7.03 -11.37 4.29
N TYR A 178 -6.96 -10.65 5.40
CA TYR A 178 -7.96 -10.74 6.46
C TYR A 178 -9.37 -10.44 5.93
N ASP A 179 -9.53 -9.36 5.17
CA ASP A 179 -10.82 -9.03 4.56
C ASP A 179 -11.28 -10.10 3.56
N VAL A 180 -10.37 -10.60 2.71
CA VAL A 180 -10.69 -11.67 1.75
C VAL A 180 -11.27 -12.91 2.44
N VAL A 181 -10.69 -13.30 3.57
CA VAL A 181 -11.10 -14.51 4.33
C VAL A 181 -12.41 -14.30 5.09
N HIS A 182 -12.66 -13.08 5.60
CA HIS A 182 -13.77 -12.84 6.52
C HIS A 182 -14.97 -12.10 5.90
N ARG A 183 -14.80 -11.56 4.70
CA ARG A 183 -15.89 -10.85 4.03
C ARG A 183 -16.93 -11.83 3.50
N GLU A 184 -18.17 -11.68 3.95
CA GLU A 184 -19.34 -12.34 3.37
C GLU A 184 -19.83 -11.51 2.17
N GLY A 185 -19.89 -12.13 0.97
CA GLY A 185 -20.38 -11.50 -0.25
C GLY A 185 -19.31 -10.86 -1.15
N ASN A 186 -19.71 -10.42 -2.35
CA ASN A 186 -18.82 -9.76 -3.32
C ASN A 186 -18.67 -8.27 -3.02
N LEU A 187 -17.44 -7.73 -3.14
CA LEU A 187 -17.12 -6.29 -3.02
C LEU A 187 -17.91 -5.37 -3.97
N HIS A 188 -18.56 -5.91 -4.99
CA HIS A 188 -19.21 -5.18 -6.07
C HIS A 188 -20.72 -5.39 -6.13
N GLN A 189 -21.38 -5.81 -5.04
CA GLN A 189 -22.84 -5.90 -4.95
C GLN A 189 -23.41 -4.65 -4.29
N HIS A 190 -23.05 -3.47 -4.82
CA HIS A 190 -23.80 -2.22 -4.57
C HIS A 190 -23.84 -1.39 -5.83
#